data_40bb8d8339e95b3524fe4bf233f05302
#
_entry.id   40bb8d8339e95b3524fe4bf233f05302
#
_cell.length_a   1.000
_cell.length_b   1.000
_cell.length_c   1.000
_cell.angle_alpha   90.00
_cell.angle_beta   90.00
_cell.angle_gamma   90.00
#
_symmetry.space_group_name_H-M   'P 1'
#
loop_
_entity.id
_entity.type
_entity.pdbx_description
1 polymer ?
#
loop_
_entity_poly.entity_id
_entity_poly.type
_entity_poly.pdbx_seq_one_letter_code
_entity_poly.pdbx_strand_id
1 'polypeptide(L)'
;LLWRMNRRRLDVEAWRDAMLAAAGKLDLSLGGAPAELYKNDNVRRTLYGRIDRSDPDDVLRLFDFPDPSAHAPSRAPTTSALQQLFVMNGPFMLRRADELANLLTADDSATPETIVRQAYRRVFAREPSATEKRLGVEYLAAELASGKRQAAVARYAQALLGSNELLFVD
;
A
#
# COMPACT_ATOMS: atom_id res chain seq x y z
N LEU A 1 4.76 -32.40 -2.34
CA LEU A 1 4.01 -32.03 -1.15
C LEU A 1 3.55 -30.59 -1.28
N LEU A 2 2.27 -30.35 -1.58
CA LEU A 2 1.65 -29.01 -1.74
C LEU A 2 1.16 -28.47 -0.38
N TRP A 3 2.00 -28.52 0.64
CA TRP A 3 1.63 -28.02 1.97
C TRP A 3 1.77 -26.50 2.11
N ARG A 4 2.44 -25.85 1.16
CA ARG A 4 2.65 -24.40 1.13
C ARG A 4 2.65 -23.91 -0.31
N MET A 5 1.94 -22.80 -0.55
CA MET A 5 2.00 -22.11 -1.84
C MET A 5 3.35 -21.41 -2.01
N ASN A 6 3.86 -21.38 -3.25
CA ASN A 6 5.05 -20.59 -3.54
C ASN A 6 4.74 -19.10 -3.34
N ARG A 7 5.67 -18.40 -2.74
CA ARG A 7 5.56 -16.95 -2.54
C ARG A 7 5.35 -16.24 -3.87
N ARG A 8 4.28 -15.46 -3.95
CA ARG A 8 3.87 -14.77 -5.17
C ARG A 8 3.71 -13.27 -4.90
N ARG A 9 4.28 -12.44 -5.78
CA ARG A 9 4.02 -11.00 -5.75
C ARG A 9 2.59 -10.72 -6.17
N LEU A 10 1.93 -9.78 -5.50
CA LEU A 10 0.64 -9.25 -5.92
C LEU A 10 0.78 -8.55 -7.27
N ASP A 11 -0.21 -8.72 -8.11
CA ASP A 11 -0.38 -7.89 -9.30
C ASP A 11 -0.65 -6.44 -8.89
N VAL A 12 -0.26 -5.48 -9.73
CA VAL A 12 -0.34 -4.04 -9.41
C VAL A 12 -1.76 -3.61 -9.01
N GLU A 13 -2.78 -4.22 -9.59
CA GLU A 13 -4.17 -3.93 -9.27
C GLU A 13 -4.54 -4.35 -7.85
N ALA A 14 -4.17 -5.57 -7.46
CA ALA A 14 -4.41 -6.09 -6.13
C ALA A 14 -3.59 -5.33 -5.08
N TRP A 15 -2.34 -5.01 -5.38
CA TRP A 15 -1.47 -4.23 -4.52
C TRP A 15 -2.01 -2.80 -4.29
N ARG A 16 -2.46 -2.11 -5.38
CA ARG A 16 -3.08 -0.79 -5.25
C ARG A 16 -4.34 -0.84 -4.38
N ASP A 17 -5.23 -1.80 -4.63
CA ASP A 17 -6.47 -1.95 -3.87
C ASP A 17 -6.17 -2.29 -2.39
N ALA A 18 -5.16 -3.12 -2.10
CA ALA A 18 -4.73 -3.42 -0.73
C ALA A 18 -4.25 -2.17 0.02
N MET A 19 -3.48 -1.29 -0.64
CA MET A 19 -3.03 -0.04 -0.04
C MET A 19 -4.19 0.93 0.23
N LEU A 20 -5.15 1.04 -0.69
CA LEU A 20 -6.37 1.82 -0.48
C LEU A 20 -7.21 1.28 0.67
N ALA A 21 -7.32 -0.04 0.77
CA ALA A 21 -8.04 -0.70 1.87
C ALA A 21 -7.36 -0.44 3.23
N ALA A 22 -6.03 -0.60 3.31
CA ALA A 22 -5.26 -0.32 4.52
C ALA A 22 -5.42 1.14 4.97
N ALA A 23 -5.41 2.08 4.02
CA ALA A 23 -5.65 3.51 4.26
C ALA A 23 -7.13 3.86 4.53
N GLY A 24 -8.05 2.88 4.49
CA GLY A 24 -9.48 3.09 4.72
C GLY A 24 -10.16 3.94 3.65
N LYS A 25 -9.61 3.95 2.44
CA LYS A 25 -10.09 4.79 1.32
C LYS A 25 -10.72 4.00 0.18
N LEU A 26 -10.58 2.67 0.16
CA LEU A 26 -11.08 1.86 -0.94
C LEU A 26 -12.59 1.99 -1.11
N ASP A 27 -13.02 2.54 -2.24
CA ASP A 27 -14.42 2.59 -2.65
C ASP A 27 -14.81 1.27 -3.32
N LEU A 28 -15.74 0.55 -2.70
CA LEU A 28 -16.27 -0.75 -3.15
C LEU A 28 -17.52 -0.63 -4.02
N SER A 29 -17.95 0.57 -4.38
CA SER A 29 -19.12 0.78 -5.24
C SER A 29 -18.97 0.05 -6.58
N LEU A 30 -20.07 -0.59 -7.02
CA LEU A 30 -20.10 -1.37 -8.26
C LEU A 30 -20.58 -0.52 -9.44
N GLY A 31 -20.02 -0.81 -10.62
CA GLY A 31 -20.42 -0.17 -11.88
C GLY A 31 -19.92 1.27 -12.02
N GLY A 32 -20.49 2.02 -12.96
CA GLY A 32 -20.12 3.41 -13.26
C GLY A 32 -19.03 3.56 -14.33
N ALA A 33 -18.73 4.81 -14.68
CA ALA A 33 -17.73 5.12 -15.71
C ALA A 33 -16.31 4.79 -15.24
N PRO A 34 -15.40 4.35 -16.15
CA PRO A 34 -14.01 4.14 -15.81
C PRO A 34 -13.32 5.46 -15.43
N ALA A 35 -12.36 5.39 -14.53
CA ALA A 35 -11.64 6.54 -14.01
C ALA A 35 -10.12 6.36 -14.10
N GLU A 36 -9.38 7.46 -14.24
CA GLU A 36 -7.93 7.47 -14.21
C GLU A 36 -7.42 6.97 -12.87
N LEU A 37 -6.52 5.99 -12.85
CA LEU A 37 -6.15 5.27 -11.63
C LEU A 37 -5.32 6.11 -10.66
N TYR A 38 -4.39 6.90 -11.15
CA TYR A 38 -3.42 7.64 -10.33
C TYR A 38 -3.63 9.16 -10.38
N LYS A 39 -4.71 9.61 -11.00
CA LYS A 39 -5.12 11.02 -11.05
C LYS A 39 -6.31 11.29 -10.13
N ASN A 40 -6.46 12.54 -9.71
CA ASN A 40 -7.65 13.07 -9.03
C ASN A 40 -8.14 12.25 -7.84
N ASP A 41 -7.23 11.72 -7.04
CA ASP A 41 -7.59 10.97 -5.81
C ASP A 41 -8.55 9.80 -6.03
N ASN A 42 -8.43 9.16 -7.19
CA ASN A 42 -9.26 8.00 -7.48
C ASN A 42 -9.02 6.89 -6.44
N VAL A 43 -10.07 6.62 -5.65
CA VAL A 43 -10.07 5.62 -4.58
C VAL A 43 -10.90 4.38 -4.91
N ARG A 44 -11.46 4.31 -6.12
CA ARG A 44 -12.20 3.14 -6.59
C ARG A 44 -11.28 1.95 -6.81
N ARG A 45 -11.87 0.77 -6.77
CA ARG A 45 -11.15 -0.48 -7.11
C ARG A 45 -10.49 -0.33 -8.48
N THR A 46 -9.28 -0.85 -8.60
CA THR A 46 -8.48 -0.79 -9.84
C THR A 46 -9.17 -1.45 -11.02
N LEU A 47 -10.08 -2.40 -10.76
CA LEU A 47 -10.94 -3.01 -11.79
C LEU A 47 -11.71 -1.98 -12.63
N TYR A 48 -12.05 -0.82 -12.07
CA TYR A 48 -12.75 0.27 -12.76
C TYR A 48 -11.79 1.32 -13.34
N GLY A 49 -10.49 1.00 -13.38
CA GLY A 49 -9.48 1.86 -13.99
C GLY A 49 -9.65 1.95 -15.49
N ARG A 50 -9.50 3.16 -16.04
CA ARG A 50 -9.41 3.36 -17.48
C ARG A 50 -8.09 2.79 -18.00
N ILE A 51 -8.17 1.93 -19.00
CA ILE A 51 -7.01 1.44 -19.75
C ILE A 51 -7.09 2.01 -21.16
N ASP A 52 -6.15 2.88 -21.49
CA ASP A 52 -5.96 3.37 -22.86
C ASP A 52 -4.86 2.55 -23.52
N ARG A 53 -5.18 1.94 -24.68
CA ARG A 53 -4.22 1.10 -25.40
C ARG A 53 -3.11 1.91 -26.05
N SER A 54 -3.39 3.16 -26.41
CA SER A 54 -2.43 4.06 -27.04
C SER A 54 -1.57 4.82 -26.05
N ASP A 55 -2.05 5.00 -24.83
CA ASP A 55 -1.35 5.71 -23.74
C ASP A 55 -1.59 5.00 -22.40
N PRO A 56 -0.96 3.84 -22.16
CA PRO A 56 -1.10 3.10 -20.93
C PRO A 56 -0.52 3.88 -19.74
N ASP A 57 -1.19 3.80 -18.59
CA ASP A 57 -0.74 4.44 -17.34
C ASP A 57 0.69 4.02 -16.96
N ASP A 58 1.55 4.99 -16.67
CA ASP A 58 2.98 4.75 -16.38
C ASP A 58 3.20 3.88 -15.15
N VAL A 59 2.33 3.96 -14.14
CA VAL A 59 2.46 3.13 -12.94
C VAL A 59 2.08 1.68 -13.24
N LEU A 60 1.05 1.47 -14.07
CA LEU A 60 0.71 0.12 -14.54
C LEU A 60 1.90 -0.49 -15.31
N ARG A 61 2.50 0.26 -16.23
CA ARG A 61 3.69 -0.19 -16.98
C ARG A 61 4.86 -0.48 -16.06
N LEU A 62 5.10 0.39 -15.08
CA LEU A 62 6.18 0.23 -14.09
C LEU A 62 6.05 -1.08 -13.29
N PHE A 63 4.83 -1.53 -13.02
CA PHE A 63 4.55 -2.73 -12.23
C PHE A 63 4.08 -3.94 -13.05
N ASP A 64 4.59 -4.07 -14.27
CA ASP A 64 4.43 -5.26 -15.11
C ASP A 64 2.97 -5.54 -15.53
N PHE A 65 2.14 -4.50 -15.66
CA PHE A 65 0.83 -4.67 -16.28
C PHE A 65 1.02 -5.08 -17.75
N PRO A 66 0.28 -6.07 -18.26
CA PRO A 66 0.42 -6.51 -19.64
C PRO A 66 0.15 -5.39 -20.63
N ASP A 67 0.88 -5.40 -21.77
CA ASP A 67 0.58 -4.49 -22.87
C ASP A 67 -0.85 -4.76 -23.38
N PRO A 68 -1.76 -3.78 -23.31
CA PRO A 68 -3.14 -3.97 -23.72
C PRO A 68 -3.32 -4.13 -25.23
N SER A 69 -2.26 -3.90 -26.02
CA SER A 69 -2.24 -4.08 -27.48
C SER A 69 -1.73 -5.46 -27.91
N ALA A 70 -1.17 -6.25 -27.00
CA ALA A 70 -0.54 -7.53 -27.29
C ALA A 70 -1.17 -8.67 -26.49
N HIS A 71 -1.12 -9.88 -27.05
CA HIS A 71 -1.50 -11.08 -26.29
C HIS A 71 -0.43 -11.43 -25.27
N ALA A 72 -0.80 -11.48 -24.00
CA ALA A 72 0.06 -11.88 -22.91
C ALA A 72 -0.51 -13.13 -22.22
N PRO A 73 0.06 -14.32 -22.44
CA PRO A 73 -0.44 -15.57 -21.85
C PRO A 73 -0.20 -15.64 -20.33
N SER A 74 0.78 -14.89 -19.84
CA SER A 74 1.11 -14.76 -18.41
C SER A 74 1.82 -13.44 -18.14
N ARG A 75 1.81 -13.00 -16.88
CA ARG A 75 2.63 -11.87 -16.44
C ARG A 75 3.99 -12.37 -15.99
N ALA A 76 5.04 -11.67 -16.40
CA ALA A 76 6.41 -11.90 -15.95
C ALA A 76 6.78 -10.82 -14.92
N PRO A 77 6.68 -11.10 -13.60
CA PRO A 77 6.99 -10.11 -12.59
C PRO A 77 8.48 -9.77 -12.61
N THR A 78 8.81 -8.48 -12.65
CA THR A 78 10.16 -7.97 -12.57
C THR A 78 10.40 -7.27 -11.24
N THR A 79 11.66 -7.08 -10.87
CA THR A 79 12.04 -6.23 -9.74
C THR A 79 13.03 -5.21 -10.26
N SER A 80 12.65 -3.94 -10.26
CA SER A 80 13.47 -2.85 -10.77
C SER A 80 13.72 -1.77 -9.73
N ALA A 81 14.80 -1.03 -9.89
CA ALA A 81 15.11 0.12 -9.04
C ALA A 81 14.02 1.21 -9.14
N LEU A 82 13.40 1.37 -10.31
CA LEU A 82 12.33 2.35 -10.51
C LEU A 82 11.06 1.99 -9.71
N GLN A 83 10.72 0.69 -9.62
CA GLN A 83 9.63 0.24 -8.75
C GLN A 83 9.92 0.59 -7.29
N GLN A 84 11.14 0.35 -6.80
CA GLN A 84 11.53 0.70 -5.44
C GLN A 84 11.49 2.21 -5.19
N LEU A 85 11.97 3.01 -6.13
CA LEU A 85 11.88 4.47 -6.04
C LEU A 85 10.43 4.96 -5.98
N PHE A 86 9.53 4.36 -6.75
CA PHE A 86 8.11 4.68 -6.69
C PHE A 86 7.51 4.33 -5.32
N VAL A 87 7.83 3.13 -4.77
CA VAL A 87 7.38 2.72 -3.44
C VAL A 87 7.88 3.67 -2.35
N MET A 88 9.10 4.18 -2.49
CA MET A 88 9.68 5.10 -1.51
C MET A 88 9.19 6.55 -1.65
N ASN A 89 8.94 7.03 -2.87
CA ASN A 89 8.75 8.47 -3.12
C ASN A 89 7.52 8.79 -3.98
N GLY A 90 6.79 7.79 -4.47
CA GLY A 90 5.64 8.01 -5.34
C GLY A 90 4.54 8.80 -4.62
N PRO A 91 3.94 9.82 -5.27
CA PRO A 91 2.89 10.63 -4.66
C PRO A 91 1.71 9.80 -4.16
N PHE A 92 1.39 8.71 -4.86
CA PHE A 92 0.36 7.76 -4.44
C PHE A 92 0.72 7.12 -3.09
N MET A 93 1.96 6.65 -2.93
CA MET A 93 2.45 6.01 -1.70
C MET A 93 2.42 6.96 -0.51
N LEU A 94 2.95 8.18 -0.69
CA LEU A 94 2.99 9.20 0.35
C LEU A 94 1.59 9.56 0.82
N ARG A 95 0.66 9.74 -0.11
CA ARG A 95 -0.73 10.03 0.23
C ARG A 95 -1.42 8.90 0.99
N ARG A 96 -1.21 7.65 0.61
CA ARG A 96 -1.76 6.50 1.35
C ARG A 96 -1.16 6.40 2.75
N ALA A 97 0.11 6.71 2.91
CA ALA A 97 0.75 6.78 4.22
C ALA A 97 0.16 7.88 5.12
N ASP A 98 -0.10 9.06 4.58
CA ASP A 98 -0.73 10.16 5.30
C ASP A 98 -2.17 9.81 5.72
N GLU A 99 -2.95 9.20 4.84
CA GLU A 99 -4.31 8.78 5.14
C GLU A 99 -4.37 7.68 6.20
N LEU A 100 -3.48 6.69 6.10
CA LEU A 100 -3.34 5.68 7.14
C LEU A 100 -2.95 6.32 8.48
N ALA A 101 -1.99 7.26 8.47
CA ALA A 101 -1.60 7.98 9.67
C ALA A 101 -2.77 8.77 10.29
N ASN A 102 -3.60 9.43 9.47
CA ASN A 102 -4.80 10.13 9.95
C ASN A 102 -5.75 9.17 10.67
N LEU A 103 -5.94 7.96 10.14
CA LEU A 103 -6.77 6.95 10.80
C LEU A 103 -6.16 6.46 12.12
N LEU A 104 -4.84 6.26 12.15
CA LEU A 104 -4.13 5.76 13.33
C LEU A 104 -4.01 6.81 14.45
N THR A 105 -4.11 8.09 14.10
CA THR A 105 -4.03 9.23 15.03
C THR A 105 -5.38 9.91 15.27
N ALA A 106 -6.48 9.36 14.78
CA ALA A 106 -7.83 9.91 14.95
C ALA A 106 -8.24 10.00 16.43
N ASP A 107 -7.69 9.14 17.28
CA ASP A 107 -7.76 9.24 18.73
C ASP A 107 -6.45 9.85 19.24
N ASP A 108 -6.53 11.08 19.74
CA ASP A 108 -5.37 11.80 20.30
C ASP A 108 -4.74 11.09 21.52
N SER A 109 -5.52 10.27 22.23
CA SER A 109 -5.07 9.48 23.36
C SER A 109 -4.38 8.16 22.98
N ALA A 110 -4.37 7.79 21.68
CA ALA A 110 -3.78 6.54 21.24
C ALA A 110 -2.28 6.46 21.57
N THR A 111 -1.92 5.42 22.29
CA THR A 111 -0.52 5.16 22.68
C THR A 111 0.28 4.59 21.51
N PRO A 112 1.63 4.67 21.53
CA PRO A 112 2.47 4.04 20.50
C PRO A 112 2.14 2.55 20.30
N GLU A 113 1.86 1.80 21.35
CA GLU A 113 1.48 0.38 21.27
C GLU A 113 0.16 0.18 20.51
N THR A 114 -0.80 1.05 20.76
CA THR A 114 -2.10 1.01 20.08
C THR A 114 -1.94 1.31 18.59
N ILE A 115 -1.14 2.34 18.25
CA ILE A 115 -0.83 2.73 16.88
C ILE A 115 -0.15 1.59 16.13
N VAL A 116 0.90 0.99 16.71
CA VAL A 116 1.63 -0.15 16.12
C VAL A 116 0.68 -1.32 15.84
N ARG A 117 -0.12 -1.72 16.83
CA ARG A 117 -1.07 -2.83 16.72
C ARG A 117 -2.10 -2.57 15.62
N GLN A 118 -2.70 -1.37 15.59
CA GLN A 118 -3.68 -1.01 14.58
C GLN A 118 -3.08 -0.95 13.17
N ALA A 119 -1.85 -0.44 13.03
CA ALA A 119 -1.13 -0.40 11.77
C ALA A 119 -0.93 -1.81 11.20
N TYR A 120 -0.44 -2.77 12.01
CA TYR A 120 -0.25 -4.16 11.60
C TYR A 120 -1.55 -4.85 11.20
N ARG A 121 -2.61 -4.65 11.97
CA ARG A 121 -3.94 -5.20 11.63
C ARG A 121 -4.48 -4.67 10.31
N ARG A 122 -4.27 -3.38 10.03
CA ARG A 122 -4.75 -2.75 8.79
C ARG A 122 -3.92 -3.14 7.57
N VAL A 123 -2.60 -3.18 7.71
CA VAL A 123 -1.69 -3.41 6.58
C VAL A 123 -1.51 -4.91 6.30
N PHE A 124 -1.36 -5.72 7.34
CA PHE A 124 -1.00 -7.15 7.22
C PHE A 124 -2.09 -8.11 7.70
N ALA A 125 -3.22 -7.60 8.21
CA ALA A 125 -4.32 -8.39 8.78
C ALA A 125 -3.88 -9.33 9.93
N ARG A 126 -2.79 -9.02 10.64
CA ARG A 126 -2.26 -9.79 11.76
C ARG A 126 -1.79 -8.89 12.91
N GLU A 127 -1.54 -9.50 14.05
CA GLU A 127 -0.86 -8.83 15.16
C GLU A 127 0.65 -8.71 14.88
N PRO A 128 1.30 -7.65 15.39
CA PRO A 128 2.76 -7.57 15.37
C PRO A 128 3.38 -8.61 16.32
N SER A 129 4.48 -9.22 15.90
CA SER A 129 5.30 -10.04 16.79
C SER A 129 5.89 -9.19 17.92
N ALA A 130 6.42 -9.82 18.96
CA ALA A 130 7.04 -9.11 20.09
C ALA A 130 8.18 -8.16 19.65
N THR A 131 8.99 -8.59 18.67
CA THR A 131 10.09 -7.77 18.13
C THR A 131 9.56 -6.59 17.31
N GLU A 132 8.61 -6.81 16.43
CA GLU A 132 7.99 -5.76 15.62
C GLU A 132 7.29 -4.72 16.49
N LYS A 133 6.55 -5.17 17.50
CA LYS A 133 5.90 -4.29 18.47
C LYS A 133 6.95 -3.44 19.20
N ARG A 134 8.02 -4.05 19.73
CA ARG A 134 9.07 -3.33 20.44
C ARG A 134 9.72 -2.26 19.56
N LEU A 135 10.13 -2.61 18.33
CA LEU A 135 10.78 -1.68 17.40
C LEU A 135 9.84 -0.53 16.99
N GLY A 136 8.58 -0.83 16.68
CA GLY A 136 7.60 0.19 16.31
C GLY A 136 7.30 1.15 17.45
N VAL A 137 7.14 0.64 18.68
CA VAL A 137 6.92 1.46 19.87
C VAL A 137 8.13 2.34 20.18
N GLU A 138 9.34 1.80 20.11
CA GLU A 138 10.58 2.54 20.34
C GLU A 138 10.73 3.70 19.34
N TYR A 139 10.50 3.43 18.05
CA TYR A 139 10.53 4.46 17.01
C TYR A 139 9.50 5.55 17.26
N LEU A 140 8.24 5.18 17.49
CA LEU A 140 7.17 6.16 17.69
C LEU A 140 7.36 6.96 18.97
N ALA A 141 7.81 6.35 20.07
CA ALA A 141 8.05 7.06 21.34
C ALA A 141 9.14 8.13 21.17
N ALA A 142 10.24 7.80 20.48
CA ALA A 142 11.32 8.74 20.20
C ALA A 142 10.86 9.93 19.34
N GLU A 143 10.09 9.66 18.29
CA GLU A 143 9.62 10.69 17.37
C GLU A 143 8.48 11.54 17.97
N LEU A 144 7.59 10.96 18.77
CA LEU A 144 6.49 11.68 19.41
C LEU A 144 7.00 12.71 20.42
N ALA A 145 8.12 12.45 21.08
CA ALA A 145 8.78 13.41 21.96
C ALA A 145 9.20 14.71 21.23
N SER A 146 9.36 14.67 19.90
CA SER A 146 9.68 15.84 19.08
C SER A 146 8.48 16.72 18.71
N GLY A 147 7.27 16.36 19.15
CA GLY A 147 6.02 17.10 18.86
C GLY A 147 5.49 16.94 17.43
N LYS A 148 6.06 16.05 16.61
CA LYS A 148 5.66 15.82 15.21
C LYS A 148 4.89 14.51 15.02
N ARG A 149 3.86 14.29 15.87
CA ARG A 149 3.09 13.04 15.93
C ARG A 149 2.64 12.56 14.54
N GLN A 150 1.92 13.41 13.82
CA GLN A 150 1.35 13.05 12.51
C GLN A 150 2.44 12.62 11.51
N ALA A 151 3.51 13.40 11.39
CA ALA A 151 4.60 13.11 10.47
C ALA A 151 5.36 11.82 10.85
N ALA A 152 5.52 11.54 12.14
CA ALA A 152 6.14 10.31 12.62
C ALA A 152 5.32 9.07 12.27
N VAL A 153 4.01 9.14 12.51
CA VAL A 153 3.09 8.04 12.17
C VAL A 153 2.98 7.86 10.65
N ALA A 154 3.01 8.95 9.86
CA ALA A 154 3.01 8.85 8.40
C ALA A 154 4.27 8.14 7.86
N ARG A 155 5.46 8.45 8.38
CA ARG A 155 6.70 7.74 8.03
C ARG A 155 6.66 6.26 8.43
N TYR A 156 6.10 5.96 9.60
CA TYR A 156 5.91 4.59 10.05
C TYR A 156 4.94 3.83 9.14
N ALA A 157 3.80 4.43 8.81
CA ALA A 157 2.82 3.88 7.88
C ALA A 157 3.43 3.63 6.49
N GLN A 158 4.23 4.58 5.99
CA GLN A 158 4.94 4.44 4.72
C GLN A 158 5.90 3.24 4.72
N ALA A 159 6.65 3.04 5.80
CA ALA A 159 7.55 1.89 5.92
C ALA A 159 6.79 0.55 5.87
N LEU A 160 5.63 0.46 6.54
CA LEU A 160 4.80 -0.74 6.48
C LEU A 160 4.18 -0.96 5.11
N LEU A 161 3.59 0.08 4.50
CA LEU A 161 3.00 0.00 3.15
C LEU A 161 4.03 -0.34 2.07
N GLY A 162 5.29 0.06 2.24
CA GLY A 162 6.39 -0.25 1.34
C GLY A 162 7.08 -1.60 1.62
N SER A 163 6.61 -2.37 2.59
CA SER A 163 7.24 -3.63 2.96
C SER A 163 6.94 -4.75 1.97
N ASN A 164 7.86 -5.71 1.89
CA ASN A 164 7.66 -6.91 1.07
C ASN A 164 6.49 -7.78 1.58
N GLU A 165 6.12 -7.68 2.85
CA GLU A 165 5.01 -8.46 3.40
C GLU A 165 3.66 -8.04 2.80
N LEU A 166 3.47 -6.75 2.49
CA LEU A 166 2.28 -6.29 1.77
C LEU A 166 2.31 -6.65 0.28
N LEU A 167 3.51 -6.72 -0.30
CA LEU A 167 3.68 -6.93 -1.74
C LEU A 167 3.60 -8.41 -2.15
N PHE A 168 3.89 -9.34 -1.23
CA PHE A 168 3.94 -10.77 -1.51
C PHE A 168 2.94 -11.55 -0.66
N VAL A 169 2.29 -12.54 -1.28
CA VAL A 169 1.41 -13.51 -0.61
C VAL A 169 2.19 -14.83 -0.47
N ASP A 170 2.12 -15.43 0.71
CA ASP A 170 2.69 -16.75 1.03
C ASP A 170 1.63 -17.84 0.94
#